data_7a32c18092ae30af6f58c38afe3b1899
#
_entry.id   7a32c18092ae30af6f58c38afe3b1899
#
_cell.length_a   1.000
_cell.length_b   1.000
_cell.length_c   1.000
_cell.angle_alpha   90.00
_cell.angle_beta   90.00
_cell.angle_gamma   90.00
#
_symmetry.space_group_name_H-M   'P 1'
#
loop_
_entity.id
_entity.type
_entity.pdbx_description
1 polymer ?
#
loop_
_entity_poly.entity_id
_entity_poly.type
_entity_poly.pdbx_seq_one_letter_code
_entity_poly.pdbx_strand_id
1 'polypeptide(L)'
;MHYRRLFTAIAVLAFLSLPASAQDGPGLFRRLLDKFGQPTAGLDPNAVYQPAARWSFALTGDLRQAGTSQDRNFKTAMYNLDEYGNLEIDEIPVVINSSLRGSVDKAIGFQVGYGKLNLALSKRFHDEGSNSSFSFDYLSAGSGISVQYFKLSHEVAYDLIFGDESYPLYTIYSDVTNEPGQMRAFIVDAFYAYNQRTFAYSAAYKGNVLQRRSAGSWVFGGKLILSDFTIDPDEVIAAWSGGQARQSSAQVSFGGGYSLNLVALHRQPYGDKEKGLRNLTFNVTGIPMVTLFNQFTVTSYEAKDSGFVPSGKDVMNGKLLLNYMARFGVGYTHDLYTFNLSASSDNFAYRGTSSIVYQGVSNDEVDTSGKFFRWNVSLRLCKHF
;
A
#
# COMPACT_ATOMS: atom_id res chain seq x y z
N MET A 1 16.99 -5.52 -9.56
CA MET A 1 18.13 -5.91 -8.69
C MET A 1 18.73 -4.75 -7.87
N HIS A 2 18.66 -3.50 -8.34
CA HIS A 2 19.24 -2.34 -7.66
C HIS A 2 18.55 -1.92 -6.35
N TYR A 3 17.24 -2.05 -6.23
CA TYR A 3 16.50 -1.66 -5.02
C TYR A 3 16.81 -2.54 -3.79
N ARG A 4 17.13 -3.82 -3.98
CA ARG A 4 17.56 -4.69 -2.88
C ARG A 4 18.86 -4.20 -2.23
N ARG A 5 19.80 -3.69 -3.05
CA ARG A 5 21.06 -3.11 -2.55
C ARG A 5 20.85 -1.76 -1.89
N LEU A 6 19.92 -0.95 -2.40
CA LEU A 6 19.59 0.35 -1.81
C LEU A 6 18.92 0.18 -0.43
N PHE A 7 18.00 -0.78 -0.29
CA PHE A 7 17.32 -1.07 0.97
C PHE A 7 18.26 -1.66 2.02
N THR A 8 19.09 -2.62 1.63
CA THR A 8 20.12 -3.16 2.51
C THR A 8 21.12 -2.06 2.87
N ALA A 9 21.48 -1.18 1.94
CA ALA A 9 22.36 -0.06 2.19
C ALA A 9 21.73 0.99 3.14
N ILE A 10 20.44 1.33 2.98
CA ILE A 10 19.75 2.29 3.86
C ILE A 10 19.54 1.69 5.26
N ALA A 11 19.15 0.42 5.36
CA ALA A 11 19.02 -0.26 6.64
C ALA A 11 20.38 -0.46 7.31
N VAL A 12 21.41 -0.82 6.56
CA VAL A 12 22.79 -0.96 7.04
C VAL A 12 23.42 0.39 7.32
N LEU A 13 23.17 1.44 6.52
CA LEU A 13 23.61 2.81 6.82
C LEU A 13 22.91 3.39 8.05
N ALA A 14 21.62 3.11 8.24
CA ALA A 14 20.91 3.47 9.47
C ALA A 14 21.46 2.70 10.71
N PHE A 15 21.94 1.47 10.54
CA PHE A 15 22.61 0.69 11.60
C PHE A 15 24.10 0.99 11.74
N LEU A 16 24.82 1.28 10.65
CA LEU A 16 26.26 1.53 10.64
C LEU A 16 26.65 2.99 10.86
N SER A 17 25.71 3.93 10.73
CA SER A 17 25.93 5.32 11.17
C SER A 17 25.86 5.51 12.69
N LEU A 18 25.73 4.41 13.45
CA LEU A 18 25.90 4.41 14.90
C LEU A 18 27.41 4.38 15.17
N PRO A 19 28.05 5.53 15.52
CA PRO A 19 29.48 5.51 15.83
C PRO A 19 29.72 4.63 17.05
N ALA A 20 30.57 3.62 16.89
CA ALA A 20 31.13 2.81 17.96
C ALA A 20 32.15 3.59 18.80
N SER A 21 31.85 4.83 19.15
CA SER A 21 32.64 5.61 20.10
C SER A 21 31.96 5.57 21.47
N ALA A 22 32.19 4.48 22.18
CA ALA A 22 31.95 4.37 23.60
C ALA A 22 33.00 5.17 24.37
N GLN A 23 32.82 6.49 24.45
CA GLN A 23 33.45 7.29 25.50
C GLN A 23 32.56 8.49 25.82
N ASP A 24 32.10 8.51 27.09
CA ASP A 24 31.60 9.65 27.84
C ASP A 24 30.32 10.37 27.35
N GLY A 25 29.18 9.65 27.37
CA GLY A 25 27.84 10.23 27.25
C GLY A 25 26.81 9.15 26.90
N PRO A 26 25.51 9.33 27.19
CA PRO A 26 24.50 8.39 26.73
C PRO A 26 24.56 8.36 25.20
N GLY A 27 24.90 7.18 24.62
CA GLY A 27 25.12 7.00 23.19
C GLY A 27 23.95 7.54 22.36
N LEU A 28 24.19 7.93 21.12
CA LEU A 28 23.20 8.50 20.19
C LEU A 28 21.87 7.70 20.20
N PHE A 29 21.98 6.38 20.23
CA PHE A 29 20.84 5.47 20.29
C PHE A 29 20.00 5.69 21.56
N ARG A 30 20.63 5.86 22.73
CA ARG A 30 19.92 6.13 23.99
C ARG A 30 19.24 7.49 23.97
N ARG A 31 19.90 8.51 23.43
CA ARG A 31 19.30 9.86 23.25
C ARG A 31 18.08 9.82 22.31
N LEU A 32 18.17 9.05 21.21
CA LEU A 32 17.05 8.85 20.29
C LEU A 32 15.91 8.10 20.98
N LEU A 33 16.19 6.99 21.67
CA LEU A 33 15.16 6.26 22.43
C LEU A 33 14.50 7.15 23.48
N ASP A 34 15.28 7.93 24.23
CA ASP A 34 14.72 8.86 25.22
C ASP A 34 13.79 9.87 24.57
N LYS A 35 14.18 10.45 23.43
CA LYS A 35 13.34 11.39 22.67
C LYS A 35 12.03 10.74 22.16
N PHE A 36 12.10 9.53 21.66
CA PHE A 36 10.93 8.79 21.16
C PHE A 36 10.03 8.27 22.29
N GLY A 37 10.62 7.91 23.44
CA GLY A 37 9.90 7.50 24.63
C GLY A 37 9.23 8.62 25.40
N GLN A 38 9.60 9.89 25.11
CA GLN A 38 8.99 11.01 25.81
C GLN A 38 7.50 11.19 25.46
N PRO A 39 6.67 11.57 26.43
CA PRO A 39 5.29 11.96 26.18
C PRO A 39 5.17 13.00 25.06
N THR A 40 4.05 13.00 24.35
CA THR A 40 3.77 14.05 23.37
C THR A 40 3.47 15.34 24.14
N ALA A 41 4.32 16.34 23.97
CA ALA A 41 4.15 17.62 24.62
C ALA A 41 2.92 18.40 24.09
N GLY A 42 2.32 19.22 24.92
CA GLY A 42 1.26 20.16 24.54
C GLY A 42 -0.11 19.51 24.34
N LEU A 43 -0.33 18.26 24.72
CA LEU A 43 -1.64 17.64 24.73
C LEU A 43 -2.53 18.26 25.84
N ASP A 44 -3.82 18.43 25.54
CA ASP A 44 -4.80 18.76 26.56
C ASP A 44 -5.14 17.51 27.38
N PRO A 45 -4.79 17.46 28.67
CA PRO A 45 -5.03 16.29 29.50
C PRO A 45 -6.52 15.99 29.72
N ASN A 46 -7.40 16.94 29.46
CA ASN A 46 -8.86 16.73 29.51
C ASN A 46 -9.41 16.05 28.26
N ALA A 47 -8.68 16.11 27.14
CA ALA A 47 -9.09 15.52 25.87
C ALA A 47 -8.34 14.25 25.53
N VAL A 48 -7.06 14.16 25.89
CA VAL A 48 -6.15 13.09 25.53
C VAL A 48 -5.42 12.58 26.77
N TYR A 49 -5.39 11.27 26.93
CA TYR A 49 -4.63 10.58 27.97
C TYR A 49 -3.48 9.83 27.36
N GLN A 50 -2.30 9.97 27.93
CA GLN A 50 -1.12 9.22 27.54
C GLN A 50 -0.72 8.27 28.67
N PRO A 51 -0.81 6.94 28.47
CA PRO A 51 -0.38 5.96 29.45
C PRO A 51 1.10 6.14 29.82
N ALA A 52 1.45 5.83 31.06
CA ALA A 52 2.82 5.90 31.57
C ALA A 52 3.71 4.78 31.00
N ALA A 53 3.09 3.67 30.60
CA ALA A 53 3.78 2.53 30.00
C ALA A 53 4.47 2.91 28.70
N ARG A 54 5.76 2.64 28.59
CA ARG A 54 6.57 2.98 27.42
C ARG A 54 6.76 1.82 26.45
N TRP A 55 6.83 0.61 26.97
CA TRP A 55 6.98 -0.60 26.17
C TRP A 55 5.62 -1.19 25.85
N SER A 56 5.49 -1.76 24.68
CA SER A 56 4.32 -2.52 24.26
C SER A 56 4.73 -3.72 23.44
N PHE A 57 4.01 -4.81 23.64
CA PHE A 57 4.12 -6.02 22.83
C PHE A 57 2.73 -6.39 22.33
N ALA A 58 2.60 -6.64 21.02
CA ALA A 58 1.31 -7.00 20.44
C ALA A 58 1.43 -8.21 19.52
N LEU A 59 0.37 -9.02 19.53
CA LEU A 59 0.06 -10.03 18.53
C LEU A 59 -0.89 -9.40 17.52
N THR A 60 -0.65 -9.62 16.24
CA THR A 60 -1.50 -9.10 15.15
C THR A 60 -2.00 -10.23 14.27
N GLY A 61 -3.25 -10.11 13.82
CA GLY A 61 -3.84 -10.92 12.77
C GLY A 61 -4.31 -9.99 11.65
N ASP A 62 -3.89 -10.22 10.43
CA ASP A 62 -4.18 -9.35 9.30
C ASP A 62 -4.86 -10.12 8.17
N LEU A 63 -5.89 -9.53 7.60
CA LEU A 63 -6.46 -9.90 6.31
C LEU A 63 -6.15 -8.79 5.33
N ARG A 64 -5.50 -9.11 4.21
CA ARG A 64 -5.05 -8.10 3.24
C ARG A 64 -5.35 -8.57 1.83
N GLN A 65 -5.71 -7.63 0.98
CA GLN A 65 -5.74 -7.81 -0.46
C GLN A 65 -5.19 -6.56 -1.13
N ALA A 66 -4.38 -6.77 -2.13
CA ALA A 66 -3.93 -5.71 -3.02
C ALA A 66 -3.96 -6.23 -4.45
N GLY A 67 -4.11 -5.31 -5.39
CA GLY A 67 -4.11 -5.64 -6.79
C GLY A 67 -3.95 -4.39 -7.64
N THR A 68 -3.78 -4.61 -8.92
CA THR A 68 -3.83 -3.57 -9.94
C THR A 68 -4.75 -4.02 -11.06
N SER A 69 -5.44 -3.07 -11.68
CA SER A 69 -6.08 -3.29 -12.96
C SER A 69 -5.54 -2.30 -13.96
N GLN A 70 -5.49 -2.68 -15.21
CA GLN A 70 -5.00 -1.86 -16.29
C GLN A 70 -5.85 -2.10 -17.52
N ASP A 71 -6.26 -1.01 -18.14
CA ASP A 71 -7.02 -1.00 -19.37
C ASP A 71 -6.17 -0.30 -20.43
N ARG A 72 -6.07 -0.89 -21.61
CA ARG A 72 -5.34 -0.38 -22.74
C ARG A 72 -6.24 -0.36 -23.95
N ASN A 73 -6.32 0.80 -24.58
CA ASN A 73 -7.12 1.01 -25.76
C ASN A 73 -6.20 1.44 -26.90
N PHE A 74 -6.19 0.67 -27.97
CA PHE A 74 -5.45 0.96 -29.19
C PHE A 74 -6.24 0.52 -30.42
N LYS A 75 -5.74 0.85 -31.58
CA LYS A 75 -6.32 0.40 -32.84
C LYS A 75 -5.34 -0.56 -33.51
N THR A 76 -5.85 -1.60 -34.11
CA THR A 76 -5.08 -2.50 -34.95
C THR A 76 -5.66 -2.58 -36.36
N ALA A 77 -4.80 -2.86 -37.33
CA ALA A 77 -5.24 -3.08 -38.69
C ALA A 77 -5.81 -4.51 -38.84
N MET A 78 -7.02 -4.63 -39.34
CA MET A 78 -7.60 -5.89 -39.77
C MET A 78 -7.60 -5.94 -41.28
N TYR A 79 -7.05 -7.02 -41.83
CA TYR A 79 -6.98 -7.22 -43.28
C TYR A 79 -8.17 -8.08 -43.71
N ASN A 80 -9.07 -7.48 -44.43
CA ASN A 80 -10.23 -8.14 -45.05
C ASN A 80 -10.08 -8.18 -46.56
N LEU A 81 -10.64 -9.21 -47.20
CA LEU A 81 -10.82 -9.17 -48.65
C LEU A 81 -12.22 -8.65 -48.94
N ASP A 82 -12.32 -7.66 -49.83
CA ASP A 82 -13.58 -7.21 -50.32
C ASP A 82 -14.26 -8.28 -51.22
N GLU A 83 -15.45 -8.04 -51.65
CA GLU A 83 -16.21 -8.97 -52.53
C GLU A 83 -15.53 -9.21 -53.89
N TYR A 84 -14.55 -8.39 -54.27
CA TYR A 84 -13.77 -8.48 -55.50
C TYR A 84 -12.39 -9.08 -55.29
N GLY A 85 -12.04 -9.46 -54.00
CA GLY A 85 -10.74 -10.05 -53.67
C GLY A 85 -9.62 -9.04 -53.47
N ASN A 86 -9.96 -7.71 -53.35
CA ASN A 86 -8.99 -6.70 -53.02
C ASN A 86 -8.75 -6.69 -51.50
N LEU A 87 -7.52 -6.38 -51.08
CA LEU A 87 -7.18 -6.25 -49.68
C LEU A 87 -7.73 -4.93 -49.14
N GLU A 88 -8.66 -5.00 -48.23
CA GLU A 88 -9.18 -3.86 -47.47
C GLU A 88 -8.56 -3.86 -46.06
N ILE A 89 -8.13 -2.68 -45.62
CA ILE A 89 -7.51 -2.52 -44.28
C ILE A 89 -8.47 -1.71 -43.43
N ASP A 90 -9.09 -2.38 -42.48
CA ASP A 90 -9.96 -1.74 -41.49
C ASP A 90 -9.19 -1.51 -40.20
N GLU A 91 -9.30 -0.34 -39.59
CA GLU A 91 -8.82 -0.07 -38.25
C GLU A 91 -9.86 -0.52 -37.23
N ILE A 92 -9.54 -1.51 -36.44
CA ILE A 92 -10.41 -2.04 -35.41
C ILE A 92 -9.89 -1.59 -34.05
N PRO A 93 -10.77 -1.04 -33.18
CA PRO A 93 -10.41 -0.77 -31.81
C PRO A 93 -10.16 -2.10 -31.08
N VAL A 94 -9.14 -2.12 -30.24
CA VAL A 94 -8.77 -3.25 -29.37
C VAL A 94 -8.66 -2.75 -27.95
N VAL A 95 -9.31 -3.45 -27.04
CA VAL A 95 -9.24 -3.17 -25.59
C VAL A 95 -8.60 -4.38 -24.90
N ILE A 96 -7.51 -4.16 -24.21
CA ILE A 96 -6.88 -5.16 -23.35
C ILE A 96 -7.11 -4.75 -21.89
N ASN A 97 -7.93 -5.52 -21.21
CA ASN A 97 -8.11 -5.36 -19.77
C ASN A 97 -7.26 -6.40 -19.06
N SER A 98 -6.35 -5.96 -18.22
CA SER A 98 -5.54 -6.84 -17.39
C SER A 98 -5.80 -6.54 -15.92
N SER A 99 -6.03 -7.57 -15.12
CA SER A 99 -6.14 -7.43 -13.69
C SER A 99 -5.21 -8.40 -12.98
N LEU A 100 -4.45 -7.88 -12.03
CA LEU A 100 -3.64 -8.64 -11.10
C LEU A 100 -4.31 -8.51 -9.74
N ARG A 101 -5.02 -9.54 -9.33
CA ARG A 101 -5.75 -9.54 -8.08
C ARG A 101 -5.17 -10.56 -7.12
N GLY A 102 -4.54 -10.09 -6.05
CA GLY A 102 -4.08 -10.95 -4.98
C GLY A 102 -5.24 -11.67 -4.32
N SER A 103 -5.07 -12.93 -3.98
CA SER A 103 -5.93 -13.62 -3.04
C SER A 103 -5.94 -12.89 -1.69
N VAL A 104 -6.98 -13.12 -0.88
CA VAL A 104 -7.03 -12.55 0.47
C VAL A 104 -5.98 -13.24 1.34
N ASP A 105 -4.90 -12.54 1.60
CA ASP A 105 -3.82 -13.04 2.45
C ASP A 105 -4.19 -12.96 3.93
N LYS A 106 -3.96 -14.05 4.63
CA LYS A 106 -4.06 -14.16 6.08
C LYS A 106 -2.65 -14.12 6.67
N ALA A 107 -2.38 -13.21 7.60
CA ALA A 107 -1.08 -13.09 8.23
C ALA A 107 -1.21 -13.05 9.75
N ILE A 108 -0.24 -13.66 10.44
CA ILE A 108 -0.04 -13.47 11.88
C ILE A 108 1.30 -12.79 12.06
N GLY A 109 1.34 -11.83 12.95
CA GLY A 109 2.52 -11.06 13.23
C GLY A 109 2.67 -10.70 14.70
N PHE A 110 3.82 -10.16 15.01
CA PHE A 110 4.07 -9.56 16.31
C PHE A 110 4.61 -8.14 16.11
N GLN A 111 4.33 -7.31 17.09
CA GLN A 111 4.78 -5.93 17.12
C GLN A 111 5.42 -5.61 18.46
N VAL A 112 6.53 -4.90 18.42
CA VAL A 112 7.18 -4.31 19.58
C VAL A 112 7.12 -2.80 19.46
N GLY A 113 6.69 -2.13 20.51
CA GLY A 113 6.62 -0.68 20.55
C GLY A 113 7.38 -0.09 21.71
N TYR A 114 7.95 1.10 21.51
CA TYR A 114 8.54 1.93 22.55
C TYR A 114 8.11 3.39 22.36
N GLY A 115 7.24 3.88 23.23
CA GLY A 115 6.67 5.21 23.13
C GLY A 115 5.93 5.43 21.79
N LYS A 116 6.55 6.23 20.92
CA LYS A 116 6.02 6.58 19.59
C LYS A 116 6.46 5.65 18.48
N LEU A 117 7.47 4.80 18.74
CA LEU A 117 8.02 3.86 17.75
C LEU A 117 7.32 2.51 17.83
N ASN A 118 7.06 1.92 16.68
CA ASN A 118 6.53 0.57 16.57
C ASN A 118 7.23 -0.15 15.41
N LEU A 119 7.62 -1.39 15.67
CA LEU A 119 8.19 -2.30 14.70
C LEU A 119 7.31 -3.53 14.63
N ALA A 120 6.81 -3.88 13.47
CA ALA A 120 6.01 -5.07 13.27
C ALA A 120 6.58 -5.96 12.17
N LEU A 121 6.52 -7.26 12.43
CA LEU A 121 6.87 -8.31 11.49
C LEU A 121 5.67 -9.24 11.39
N SER A 122 5.24 -9.58 10.19
CA SER A 122 4.19 -10.57 9.98
C SER A 122 4.58 -11.57 8.91
N LYS A 123 4.21 -12.83 9.15
CA LYS A 123 4.34 -13.94 8.21
C LYS A 123 2.94 -14.36 7.77
N ARG A 124 2.79 -14.66 6.51
CA ARG A 124 1.54 -15.10 5.90
C ARG A 124 1.47 -16.60 5.84
N PHE A 125 0.24 -17.08 5.95
CA PHE A 125 -0.11 -18.47 5.75
C PHE A 125 -0.84 -18.56 4.43
N HIS A 126 -0.13 -18.90 3.37
CA HIS A 126 -0.70 -19.30 2.09
C HIS A 126 0.14 -20.45 1.56
N ASP A 127 -0.49 -21.39 0.85
CA ASP A 127 0.11 -22.68 0.48
C ASP A 127 1.24 -22.55 -0.57
N GLU A 128 1.36 -21.42 -1.25
CA GLU A 128 2.33 -21.23 -2.33
C GLU A 128 3.18 -19.95 -2.11
N GLY A 129 4.26 -20.10 -1.37
CA GLY A 129 5.30 -19.11 -1.26
C GLY A 129 5.36 -18.36 0.08
N SER A 130 6.59 -18.03 0.52
CA SER A 130 6.87 -17.31 1.75
C SER A 130 6.58 -15.81 1.59
N ASN A 131 5.35 -15.41 1.81
CA ASN A 131 4.98 -14.00 1.83
C ASN A 131 5.25 -13.40 3.22
N SER A 132 6.04 -12.36 3.26
CA SER A 132 6.39 -11.65 4.49
C SER A 132 6.08 -10.18 4.36
N SER A 133 5.75 -9.55 5.47
CA SER A 133 5.63 -8.10 5.53
C SER A 133 6.35 -7.54 6.74
N PHE A 134 6.86 -6.34 6.55
CA PHE A 134 7.53 -5.55 7.54
C PHE A 134 6.86 -4.19 7.63
N SER A 135 6.67 -3.65 8.83
CA SER A 135 6.28 -2.26 9.01
C SER A 135 7.05 -1.61 10.15
N PHE A 136 7.36 -0.34 9.92
CA PHE A 136 7.92 0.56 10.91
C PHE A 136 7.03 1.79 11.01
N ASP A 137 6.59 2.12 12.21
CA ASP A 137 5.73 3.27 12.46
C ASP A 137 6.37 4.19 13.49
N TYR A 138 6.40 5.48 13.17
CA TYR A 138 6.54 6.56 14.15
C TYR A 138 5.19 7.23 14.30
N LEU A 139 4.56 7.11 15.47
CA LEU A 139 3.20 7.61 15.71
C LEU A 139 3.15 8.44 16.99
N SER A 140 2.94 9.73 16.83
CA SER A 140 2.55 10.67 17.88
C SER A 140 1.02 10.72 18.00
N ALA A 141 0.48 11.52 18.90
CA ALA A 141 -0.96 11.72 19.01
C ALA A 141 -1.59 12.21 17.70
N GLY A 142 -1.03 13.26 17.10
CA GLY A 142 -1.60 13.92 15.92
C GLY A 142 -0.74 13.87 14.66
N SER A 143 0.41 13.20 14.67
CA SER A 143 1.27 13.08 13.49
C SER A 143 1.97 11.74 13.46
N GLY A 144 2.34 11.29 12.27
CA GLY A 144 3.08 10.05 12.14
C GLY A 144 3.56 9.77 10.74
N ILE A 145 4.47 8.80 10.69
CA ILE A 145 4.99 8.21 9.47
C ILE A 145 4.94 6.69 9.63
N SER A 146 4.40 6.01 8.64
CA SER A 146 4.36 4.56 8.55
C SER A 146 5.11 4.12 7.30
N VAL A 147 6.05 3.22 7.44
CA VAL A 147 6.77 2.60 6.34
C VAL A 147 6.39 1.13 6.30
N GLN A 148 5.92 0.65 5.17
CA GLN A 148 5.48 -0.72 4.98
C GLN A 148 6.15 -1.33 3.75
N TYR A 149 6.59 -2.56 3.88
CA TYR A 149 7.03 -3.39 2.78
C TYR A 149 6.28 -4.71 2.82
N PHE A 150 5.77 -5.15 1.68
CA PHE A 150 5.15 -6.46 1.55
C PHE A 150 5.40 -7.09 0.19
N LYS A 151 5.35 -8.42 0.17
CA LYS A 151 5.38 -9.25 -1.02
C LYS A 151 4.09 -10.06 -1.07
N LEU A 152 3.42 -10.08 -2.21
CA LEU A 152 2.18 -10.82 -2.48
C LEU A 152 2.36 -11.71 -3.70
N SER A 153 1.73 -12.89 -3.69
CA SER A 153 1.47 -13.68 -4.88
C SER A 153 0.09 -13.33 -5.42
N HIS A 154 -0.09 -13.36 -6.72
CA HIS A 154 -1.31 -12.93 -7.39
C HIS A 154 -1.79 -13.96 -8.41
N GLU A 155 -3.10 -13.97 -8.59
CA GLU A 155 -3.74 -14.49 -9.78
C GLU A 155 -3.72 -13.41 -10.86
N VAL A 156 -3.51 -13.82 -12.10
CA VAL A 156 -3.48 -12.92 -13.26
C VAL A 156 -4.69 -13.22 -14.12
N ALA A 157 -5.50 -12.22 -14.41
CA ALA A 157 -6.61 -12.33 -15.34
C ALA A 157 -6.44 -11.33 -16.49
N TYR A 158 -6.71 -11.77 -17.70
CA TYR A 158 -6.70 -10.95 -18.90
C TYR A 158 -8.00 -11.10 -19.67
N ASP A 159 -8.53 -9.98 -20.14
CA ASP A 159 -9.60 -9.93 -21.12
C ASP A 159 -9.10 -9.17 -22.34
N LEU A 160 -9.19 -9.78 -23.49
CA LEU A 160 -8.85 -9.17 -24.77
C LEU A 160 -10.13 -9.02 -25.58
N ILE A 161 -10.49 -7.80 -25.90
CA ILE A 161 -11.71 -7.45 -26.61
C ILE A 161 -11.32 -6.77 -27.94
N PHE A 162 -11.76 -7.35 -29.05
CA PHE A 162 -11.68 -6.71 -30.36
C PHE A 162 -13.01 -6.04 -30.67
N GLY A 163 -12.96 -4.78 -31.08
CA GLY A 163 -14.14 -3.96 -31.26
C GLY A 163 -14.33 -2.98 -30.10
N ASP A 164 -15.45 -2.32 -30.08
CA ASP A 164 -15.85 -1.44 -28.98
C ASP A 164 -16.37 -2.28 -27.80
N GLU A 165 -16.12 -1.86 -26.55
CA GLU A 165 -16.67 -2.52 -25.36
C GLU A 165 -18.21 -2.69 -25.41
N SER A 166 -18.90 -1.75 -26.06
CA SER A 166 -20.35 -1.77 -26.25
C SER A 166 -20.79 -2.73 -27.36
N TYR A 167 -19.92 -3.02 -28.33
CA TYR A 167 -20.18 -3.89 -29.49
C TYR A 167 -18.94 -4.73 -29.81
N PRO A 168 -18.59 -5.71 -28.95
CA PRO A 168 -17.41 -6.52 -29.18
C PRO A 168 -17.60 -7.41 -30.42
N LEU A 169 -16.69 -7.31 -31.38
CA LEU A 169 -16.63 -8.21 -32.53
C LEU A 169 -16.15 -9.61 -32.12
N TYR A 170 -15.20 -9.65 -31.19
CA TYR A 170 -14.64 -10.87 -30.66
C TYR A 170 -14.07 -10.62 -29.27
N THR A 171 -14.38 -11.50 -28.34
CA THR A 171 -13.90 -11.40 -26.95
C THR A 171 -13.20 -12.71 -26.57
N ILE A 172 -11.97 -12.60 -26.08
CA ILE A 172 -11.22 -13.73 -25.56
C ILE A 172 -11.05 -13.50 -24.05
N TYR A 173 -11.57 -14.44 -23.27
CA TYR A 173 -11.33 -14.48 -21.85
C TYR A 173 -10.22 -15.49 -21.56
N SER A 174 -9.24 -15.07 -20.80
CA SER A 174 -8.20 -15.96 -20.30
C SER A 174 -8.11 -15.81 -18.80
N ASP A 175 -8.63 -16.78 -18.09
CA ASP A 175 -8.37 -16.95 -16.65
C ASP A 175 -7.09 -17.75 -16.52
N VAL A 176 -5.97 -17.08 -16.32
CA VAL A 176 -4.68 -17.74 -16.12
C VAL A 176 -4.45 -17.87 -14.61
N THR A 177 -5.02 -18.90 -14.03
CA THR A 177 -4.94 -19.15 -12.58
C THR A 177 -3.70 -19.93 -12.16
N ASN A 178 -2.93 -20.47 -13.11
CA ASN A 178 -1.91 -21.47 -12.81
C ASN A 178 -0.49 -20.93 -12.60
N GLU A 179 -0.23 -19.66 -12.88
CA GLU A 179 1.10 -19.07 -12.66
C GLU A 179 1.05 -17.86 -11.74
N PRO A 180 1.67 -17.97 -10.56
CA PRO A 180 1.59 -16.92 -9.56
C PRO A 180 2.42 -15.71 -9.99
N GLY A 181 1.78 -14.64 -10.38
CA GLY A 181 2.40 -13.32 -10.45
C GLY A 181 2.89 -12.89 -9.06
N GLN A 182 3.95 -12.09 -9.00
CA GLN A 182 4.49 -11.56 -7.75
C GLN A 182 4.37 -10.05 -7.71
N MET A 183 3.79 -9.54 -6.63
CA MET A 183 3.80 -8.11 -6.32
C MET A 183 4.74 -7.83 -5.16
N ARG A 184 5.51 -6.76 -5.27
CA ARG A 184 6.26 -6.16 -4.19
C ARG A 184 5.84 -4.71 -4.07
N ALA A 185 5.55 -4.25 -2.87
CA ALA A 185 5.25 -2.85 -2.66
C ALA A 185 5.97 -2.30 -1.43
N PHE A 186 6.46 -1.08 -1.60
CA PHE A 186 6.99 -0.25 -0.54
C PHE A 186 6.11 0.99 -0.44
N ILE A 187 5.55 1.22 0.73
CA ILE A 187 4.60 2.29 0.97
C ILE A 187 5.09 3.12 2.15
N VAL A 188 5.12 4.43 1.96
CA VAL A 188 5.32 5.40 3.04
C VAL A 188 4.07 6.24 3.15
N ASP A 189 3.44 6.19 4.31
CA ASP A 189 2.32 7.03 4.68
C ASP A 189 2.78 8.06 5.71
N ALA A 190 2.51 9.33 5.48
CA ALA A 190 2.71 10.40 6.45
C ALA A 190 1.38 11.11 6.70
N PHE A 191 1.14 11.52 7.92
CA PHE A 191 -0.06 12.28 8.26
C PHE A 191 0.20 13.33 9.34
N TYR A 192 -0.62 14.38 9.33
CA TYR A 192 -0.62 15.45 10.30
C TYR A 192 -2.07 15.89 10.59
N ALA A 193 -2.46 15.83 11.86
CA ALA A 193 -3.75 16.33 12.32
C ALA A 193 -3.60 17.78 12.83
N TYR A 194 -4.42 18.68 12.32
CA TYR A 194 -4.36 20.10 12.66
C TYR A 194 -4.62 20.33 14.16
N ASN A 195 -5.62 19.66 14.73
CA ASN A 195 -6.01 19.80 16.14
C ASN A 195 -5.33 18.76 17.06
N GLN A 196 -4.02 18.54 16.90
CA GLN A 196 -3.29 17.51 17.63
C GLN A 196 -3.26 17.67 19.16
N ARG A 197 -3.63 18.84 19.70
CA ARG A 197 -3.69 19.06 21.16
C ARG A 197 -4.85 18.31 21.79
N THR A 198 -5.99 18.24 21.12
CA THR A 198 -7.23 17.65 21.62
C THR A 198 -7.67 16.40 20.86
N PHE A 199 -7.00 16.08 19.76
CA PHE A 199 -7.32 14.96 18.89
C PHE A 199 -6.14 13.99 18.79
N ALA A 200 -6.37 12.72 19.14
CA ALA A 200 -5.38 11.64 19.08
C ALA A 200 -5.70 10.68 17.94
N TYR A 201 -5.11 10.91 16.78
CA TYR A 201 -5.30 10.03 15.60
C TYR A 201 -4.98 8.57 15.88
N SER A 202 -3.91 8.30 16.64
CA SER A 202 -3.46 6.94 16.93
C SER A 202 -4.29 6.18 17.98
N ALA A 203 -5.26 6.85 18.64
CA ALA A 203 -6.00 6.28 19.78
C ALA A 203 -6.76 4.99 19.43
N ALA A 204 -7.43 4.93 18.27
CA ALA A 204 -8.18 3.76 17.85
C ALA A 204 -7.32 2.66 17.21
N TYR A 205 -6.07 2.98 16.84
CA TYR A 205 -5.22 2.08 16.05
C TYR A 205 -4.11 1.41 16.85
N LYS A 206 -3.54 2.11 17.85
CA LYS A 206 -2.34 1.64 18.57
C LYS A 206 -2.47 1.63 20.09
N GLY A 207 -3.35 2.44 20.68
CA GLY A 207 -3.55 2.51 22.12
C GLY A 207 -2.39 3.10 22.95
N ASN A 208 -1.37 3.65 22.27
CA ASN A 208 -0.27 4.36 22.93
C ASN A 208 -0.68 5.75 23.44
N VAL A 209 -1.78 6.26 22.93
CA VAL A 209 -2.47 7.47 23.35
C VAL A 209 -3.95 7.18 23.31
N LEU A 210 -4.73 7.64 24.27
CA LEU A 210 -6.15 7.40 24.37
C LEU A 210 -6.94 8.71 24.25
N GLN A 211 -8.02 8.68 23.48
CA GLN A 211 -8.95 9.79 23.39
C GLN A 211 -9.91 9.75 24.58
N ARG A 212 -10.01 10.84 25.35
CA ARG A 212 -10.89 10.93 26.54
C ARG A 212 -12.28 11.45 26.22
N ARG A 213 -12.40 12.29 25.22
CA ARG A 213 -13.65 12.90 24.73
C ARG A 213 -13.68 12.81 23.21
N SER A 214 -14.87 12.66 22.66
CA SER A 214 -15.05 12.71 21.21
C SER A 214 -14.49 14.01 20.64
N ALA A 215 -13.71 13.91 19.58
CA ALA A 215 -13.05 15.04 18.95
C ALA A 215 -12.82 14.73 17.47
N GLY A 216 -12.73 15.78 16.67
CA GLY A 216 -12.40 15.69 15.26
C GLY A 216 -11.27 16.62 14.88
N SER A 217 -10.65 16.35 13.76
CA SER A 217 -9.58 17.15 13.20
C SER A 217 -9.53 17.08 11.70
N TRP A 218 -9.14 18.16 11.06
CA TRP A 218 -8.60 18.12 9.71
C TRP A 218 -7.29 17.35 9.73
N VAL A 219 -7.13 16.44 8.76
CA VAL A 219 -5.93 15.61 8.62
C VAL A 219 -5.37 15.82 7.22
N PHE A 220 -4.09 16.12 7.15
CA PHE A 220 -3.31 16.19 5.93
C PHE A 220 -2.51 14.91 5.81
N GLY A 221 -2.52 14.31 4.62
CA GLY A 221 -1.83 13.05 4.34
C GLY A 221 -0.91 13.16 3.14
N GLY A 222 0.23 12.50 3.21
CA GLY A 222 1.13 12.27 2.10
C GLY A 222 1.41 10.78 1.95
N LYS A 223 1.52 10.30 0.72
CA LYS A 223 1.78 8.89 0.44
C LYS A 223 2.76 8.75 -0.70
N LEU A 224 3.76 7.87 -0.50
CA LEU A 224 4.65 7.36 -1.54
C LEU A 224 4.36 5.87 -1.70
N ILE A 225 4.14 5.44 -2.94
CA ILE A 225 4.00 4.03 -3.30
C ILE A 225 5.05 3.71 -4.35
N LEU A 226 5.87 2.70 -4.07
CA LEU A 226 6.72 2.04 -5.05
C LEU A 226 6.23 0.62 -5.17
N SER A 227 5.76 0.21 -6.33
CA SER A 227 5.28 -1.15 -6.57
C SER A 227 5.97 -1.76 -7.77
N ASP A 228 6.10 -3.07 -7.74
CA ASP A 228 6.72 -3.89 -8.77
C ASP A 228 5.91 -5.17 -8.92
N PHE A 229 5.35 -5.38 -10.10
CA PHE A 229 4.63 -6.57 -10.48
C PHE A 229 5.49 -7.36 -11.46
N THR A 230 5.65 -8.64 -11.22
CA THR A 230 6.35 -9.54 -12.10
C THR A 230 5.40 -10.68 -12.42
N ILE A 231 5.24 -10.97 -13.69
CA ILE A 231 4.50 -12.12 -14.21
C ILE A 231 5.57 -13.02 -14.83
N ASP A 232 5.57 -14.31 -14.49
CA ASP A 232 6.46 -15.24 -15.20
C ASP A 232 5.95 -15.39 -16.64
N PRO A 233 6.80 -15.13 -17.64
CA PRO A 233 6.38 -15.15 -19.02
C PRO A 233 6.18 -16.60 -19.50
N ASP A 234 4.93 -17.03 -19.51
CA ASP A 234 4.49 -18.18 -20.30
C ASP A 234 4.17 -17.72 -21.74
N GLU A 235 4.30 -18.59 -22.71
CA GLU A 235 4.01 -18.29 -24.12
C GLU A 235 2.59 -17.73 -24.32
N VAL A 236 1.63 -18.26 -23.60
CA VAL A 236 0.23 -17.82 -23.64
C VAL A 236 0.10 -16.42 -23.06
N ILE A 237 0.66 -16.17 -21.88
CA ILE A 237 0.58 -14.87 -21.20
C ILE A 237 1.31 -13.79 -22.00
N ALA A 238 2.46 -14.11 -22.59
CA ALA A 238 3.20 -13.15 -23.41
C ALA A 238 2.43 -12.77 -24.68
N ALA A 239 1.75 -13.72 -25.31
CA ALA A 239 0.91 -13.45 -26.49
C ALA A 239 -0.31 -12.58 -26.13
N TRP A 240 -0.97 -12.87 -25.02
CA TRP A 240 -2.22 -12.19 -24.62
C TRP A 240 -2.00 -10.85 -23.93
N SER A 241 -0.92 -10.69 -23.15
CA SER A 241 -0.59 -9.43 -22.46
C SER A 241 0.05 -8.38 -23.37
N GLY A 242 0.17 -8.64 -24.68
CA GLY A 242 0.99 -7.80 -25.56
C GLY A 242 2.46 -7.81 -25.17
N GLY A 243 2.95 -8.95 -24.65
CA GLY A 243 4.33 -9.14 -24.26
C GLY A 243 4.73 -8.54 -22.91
N GLN A 244 3.77 -8.16 -22.06
CA GLN A 244 4.11 -7.57 -20.76
C GLN A 244 4.43 -8.62 -19.72
N ALA A 245 5.60 -8.52 -19.12
CA ALA A 245 5.99 -9.41 -18.04
C ALA A 245 6.36 -8.69 -16.74
N ARG A 246 6.58 -7.38 -16.78
CA ARG A 246 6.88 -6.60 -15.58
C ARG A 246 6.31 -5.20 -15.65
N GLN A 247 5.74 -4.80 -14.54
CA GLN A 247 5.16 -3.48 -14.35
C GLN A 247 5.68 -2.88 -13.06
N SER A 248 6.30 -1.71 -13.12
CA SER A 248 6.75 -0.98 -11.94
C SER A 248 6.08 0.37 -11.87
N SER A 249 5.67 0.81 -10.68
CA SER A 249 5.11 2.14 -10.49
C SER A 249 5.77 2.89 -9.33
N ALA A 250 5.89 4.21 -9.50
CA ALA A 250 6.29 5.14 -8.47
C ALA A 250 5.26 6.28 -8.41
N GLN A 251 4.60 6.44 -7.27
CA GLN A 251 3.52 7.42 -7.10
C GLN A 251 3.74 8.23 -5.83
N VAL A 252 3.53 9.54 -5.93
CA VAL A 252 3.51 10.47 -4.81
C VAL A 252 2.17 11.17 -4.80
N SER A 253 1.44 11.03 -3.71
CA SER A 253 0.12 11.63 -3.53
C SER A 253 0.08 12.46 -2.25
N PHE A 254 -0.70 13.52 -2.27
CA PHE A 254 -0.95 14.39 -1.14
C PHE A 254 -2.43 14.72 -1.05
N GLY A 255 -2.95 14.86 0.16
CA GLY A 255 -4.36 15.17 0.35
C GLY A 255 -4.69 15.74 1.70
N GLY A 256 -5.93 16.21 1.82
CA GLY A 256 -6.51 16.70 3.05
C GLY A 256 -7.92 16.16 3.24
N GLY A 257 -8.27 15.83 4.45
CA GLY A 257 -9.56 15.27 4.79
C GLY A 257 -9.91 15.46 6.25
N TYR A 258 -10.83 14.65 6.74
CA TYR A 258 -11.30 14.75 8.10
C TYR A 258 -11.21 13.41 8.83
N SER A 259 -10.87 13.48 10.11
CA SER A 259 -10.86 12.34 11.01
C SER A 259 -11.66 12.65 12.27
N LEU A 260 -12.47 11.69 12.70
CA LEU A 260 -13.34 11.79 13.85
C LEU A 260 -13.09 10.63 14.80
N ASN A 261 -12.81 10.95 16.08
CA ASN A 261 -12.81 10.00 17.19
C ASN A 261 -14.12 10.15 17.98
N LEU A 262 -14.85 9.06 18.09
CA LEU A 262 -16.02 8.94 18.95
C LEU A 262 -15.64 8.09 20.17
N VAL A 263 -15.72 8.66 21.35
CA VAL A 263 -15.43 7.98 22.61
C VAL A 263 -16.76 7.53 23.25
N ALA A 264 -16.97 6.21 23.26
CA ALA A 264 -18.15 5.62 23.88
C ALA A 264 -17.97 5.33 25.36
N LEU A 265 -16.71 5.10 25.79
CA LEU A 265 -16.37 4.85 27.18
C LEU A 265 -15.01 5.45 27.49
N HIS A 266 -14.92 6.19 28.59
CA HIS A 266 -13.64 6.55 29.19
C HIS A 266 -13.76 6.53 30.73
N ARG A 267 -12.89 5.74 31.36
CA ARG A 267 -12.74 5.69 32.82
C ARG A 267 -11.26 5.92 33.15
N GLN A 268 -11.00 6.84 34.05
CA GLN A 268 -9.65 7.14 34.49
C GLN A 268 -9.06 6.01 35.32
N PRO A 269 -7.74 5.78 35.24
CA PRO A 269 -7.07 4.83 36.12
C PRO A 269 -7.10 5.30 37.58
N TYR A 270 -6.97 4.36 38.49
CA TYR A 270 -6.71 4.61 39.89
C TYR A 270 -5.49 3.80 40.32
N GLY A 271 -4.56 4.46 41.05
CA GLY A 271 -3.29 3.85 41.49
C GLY A 271 -2.21 3.78 40.40
N ASP A 272 -1.10 3.16 40.75
CA ASP A 272 0.20 3.30 40.06
C ASP A 272 0.38 2.49 38.76
N LYS A 273 -0.54 1.67 38.31
CA LYS A 273 -0.35 0.76 37.17
C LYS A 273 -1.51 0.78 36.17
N GLU A 274 -2.04 1.94 35.83
CA GLU A 274 -3.16 2.07 34.88
C GLU A 274 -4.39 1.24 35.30
N LYS A 275 -4.48 0.82 36.57
CA LYS A 275 -5.52 -0.04 37.09
C LYS A 275 -6.88 0.65 37.02
N GLY A 276 -7.89 -0.02 36.46
CA GLY A 276 -9.23 0.51 36.27
C GLY A 276 -9.36 1.43 35.04
N LEU A 277 -8.29 1.68 34.30
CA LEU A 277 -8.36 2.38 33.03
C LEU A 277 -9.26 1.60 32.06
N ARG A 278 -10.27 2.25 31.50
CA ARG A 278 -11.11 1.73 30.43
C ARG A 278 -11.33 2.81 29.40
N ASN A 279 -11.16 2.45 28.14
CA ASN A 279 -11.43 3.35 27.04
C ASN A 279 -11.95 2.58 25.82
N LEU A 280 -13.01 3.10 25.21
CA LEU A 280 -13.53 2.59 23.95
C LEU A 280 -13.66 3.75 22.98
N THR A 281 -12.87 3.72 21.93
CA THR A 281 -12.79 4.77 20.91
C THR A 281 -13.01 4.17 19.53
N PHE A 282 -13.85 4.82 18.74
CA PHE A 282 -14.06 4.56 17.32
C PHE A 282 -13.42 5.70 16.53
N ASN A 283 -12.76 5.37 15.43
CA ASN A 283 -12.22 6.37 14.50
C ASN A 283 -12.75 6.12 13.09
N VAL A 284 -13.08 7.20 12.40
CA VAL A 284 -13.36 7.22 10.97
C VAL A 284 -12.53 8.33 10.34
N THR A 285 -11.82 8.00 9.28
CA THR A 285 -10.98 8.95 8.54
C THR A 285 -11.20 8.79 7.05
N GLY A 286 -11.40 9.91 6.35
CA GLY A 286 -11.45 9.99 4.89
C GLY A 286 -10.53 11.10 4.38
N ILE A 287 -9.64 10.76 3.46
CA ILE A 287 -8.69 11.72 2.86
C ILE A 287 -8.75 11.56 1.34
N PRO A 288 -9.44 12.47 0.62
CA PRO A 288 -9.22 12.62 -0.82
C PRO A 288 -7.79 13.09 -1.06
N MET A 289 -7.15 12.51 -2.07
CA MET A 289 -5.74 12.75 -2.39
C MET A 289 -5.59 13.06 -3.87
N VAL A 290 -4.61 13.89 -4.18
CA VAL A 290 -4.19 14.19 -5.55
C VAL A 290 -2.81 13.58 -5.76
N THR A 291 -2.64 12.85 -6.86
CA THR A 291 -1.35 12.33 -7.26
C THR A 291 -0.56 13.43 -7.95
N LEU A 292 0.54 13.86 -7.33
CA LEU A 292 1.43 14.91 -7.83
C LEU A 292 2.48 14.35 -8.79
N PHE A 293 2.88 13.12 -8.57
CA PHE A 293 3.84 12.41 -9.40
C PHE A 293 3.38 10.97 -9.58
N ASN A 294 3.37 10.53 -10.83
CA ASN A 294 3.07 9.16 -11.21
C ASN A 294 3.94 8.76 -12.38
N GLN A 295 4.88 7.87 -12.15
CA GLN A 295 5.68 7.25 -13.18
C GLN A 295 5.36 5.76 -13.22
N PHE A 296 5.08 5.28 -14.38
CA PHE A 296 4.72 3.91 -14.64
C PHE A 296 5.68 3.34 -15.69
N THR A 297 6.22 2.17 -15.44
CA THR A 297 7.15 1.52 -16.33
C THR A 297 6.67 0.12 -16.65
N VAL A 298 6.52 -0.17 -17.91
CA VAL A 298 6.20 -1.49 -18.43
C VAL A 298 7.43 -2.06 -19.08
N THR A 299 7.74 -3.31 -18.78
CA THR A 299 8.77 -4.09 -19.48
C THR A 299 8.08 -5.15 -20.31
N SER A 300 8.27 -5.09 -21.61
CA SER A 300 7.76 -6.07 -22.55
C SER A 300 8.76 -7.20 -22.76
N TYR A 301 8.28 -8.37 -23.16
CA TYR A 301 9.10 -9.50 -23.54
C TYR A 301 8.89 -9.83 -25.00
N GLU A 302 9.94 -10.25 -25.65
CA GLU A 302 9.96 -10.77 -27.01
C GLU A 302 10.30 -12.28 -26.98
N ALA A 303 9.53 -13.07 -27.73
CA ALA A 303 9.84 -14.49 -27.90
C ALA A 303 11.07 -14.66 -28.79
N LYS A 304 12.08 -15.39 -28.31
CA LYS A 304 13.27 -15.82 -29.05
C LYS A 304 13.43 -17.31 -28.90
N ASP A 305 14.26 -17.93 -29.77
CA ASP A 305 14.53 -19.36 -29.73
C ASP A 305 15.02 -19.87 -28.35
N SER A 306 15.57 -18.98 -27.52
CA SER A 306 16.05 -19.29 -26.17
C SER A 306 15.02 -19.00 -25.07
N GLY A 307 13.76 -18.66 -25.41
CA GLY A 307 12.71 -18.26 -24.48
C GLY A 307 12.40 -16.74 -24.52
N PHE A 308 11.65 -16.26 -23.53
CA PHE A 308 11.27 -14.85 -23.47
C PHE A 308 12.39 -13.95 -22.93
N VAL A 309 12.77 -12.94 -23.70
CA VAL A 309 13.82 -11.99 -23.37
C VAL A 309 13.21 -10.59 -23.25
N PRO A 310 13.58 -9.78 -22.23
CA PRO A 310 13.13 -8.38 -22.15
C PRO A 310 13.53 -7.61 -23.41
N SER A 311 12.56 -7.12 -24.17
CA SER A 311 12.76 -6.48 -25.48
C SER A 311 12.55 -4.97 -25.46
N GLY A 312 11.84 -4.45 -24.48
CA GLY A 312 11.51 -3.03 -24.42
C GLY A 312 11.20 -2.55 -23.01
N LYS A 313 11.23 -1.26 -22.85
CA LYS A 313 10.88 -0.59 -21.59
C LYS A 313 10.19 0.72 -21.90
N ASP A 314 8.89 0.77 -21.66
CA ASP A 314 8.10 1.97 -21.79
C ASP A 314 7.95 2.67 -20.45
N VAL A 315 8.20 3.98 -20.45
CA VAL A 315 8.06 4.83 -19.27
C VAL A 315 6.95 5.83 -19.53
N MET A 316 5.87 5.69 -18.78
CA MET A 316 4.73 6.59 -18.83
C MET A 316 4.74 7.53 -17.63
N ASN A 317 4.49 8.81 -17.89
CA ASN A 317 4.25 9.79 -16.84
C ASN A 317 2.74 10.07 -16.79
N GLY A 318 2.12 9.69 -15.68
CA GLY A 318 0.67 9.83 -15.52
C GLY A 318 0.24 11.29 -15.31
N LYS A 319 -0.99 11.57 -15.72
CA LYS A 319 -1.67 12.84 -15.46
C LYS A 319 -2.08 12.94 -13.98
N LEU A 320 -2.40 14.15 -13.55
CA LEU A 320 -2.95 14.42 -12.22
C LEU A 320 -4.26 13.65 -12.02
N LEU A 321 -4.35 12.84 -10.97
CA LEU A 321 -5.50 11.99 -10.70
C LEU A 321 -5.98 12.15 -9.26
N LEU A 322 -7.28 11.99 -9.08
CA LEU A 322 -7.90 11.98 -7.75
C LEU A 322 -7.92 10.56 -7.19
N ASN A 323 -7.45 10.43 -5.97
CA ASN A 323 -7.37 9.20 -5.22
C ASN A 323 -8.03 9.37 -3.85
N TYR A 324 -8.12 8.31 -3.08
CA TYR A 324 -8.59 8.42 -1.71
C TYR A 324 -7.87 7.44 -0.78
N MET A 325 -7.86 7.80 0.49
CA MET A 325 -7.51 6.91 1.59
C MET A 325 -8.66 6.94 2.61
N ALA A 326 -9.20 5.77 2.95
CA ALA A 326 -10.20 5.60 3.98
C ALA A 326 -9.67 4.71 5.09
N ARG A 327 -9.93 5.09 6.35
CA ARG A 327 -9.55 4.29 7.53
C ARG A 327 -10.68 4.25 8.53
N PHE A 328 -10.83 3.10 9.15
CA PHE A 328 -11.71 2.86 10.27
C PHE A 328 -10.94 2.17 11.39
N GLY A 329 -11.23 2.50 12.64
CA GLY A 329 -10.58 1.88 13.78
C GLY A 329 -11.50 1.79 14.99
N VAL A 330 -11.37 0.71 15.74
CA VAL A 330 -11.96 0.53 17.07
C VAL A 330 -10.85 0.16 18.03
N GLY A 331 -10.69 0.95 19.08
CA GLY A 331 -9.71 0.68 20.14
C GLY A 331 -10.42 0.49 21.47
N TYR A 332 -10.20 -0.65 22.11
CA TYR A 332 -10.66 -0.92 23.48
C TYR A 332 -9.44 -1.15 24.37
N THR A 333 -9.32 -0.34 25.41
CA THR A 333 -8.29 -0.48 26.43
C THR A 333 -8.89 -0.84 27.77
N HIS A 334 -8.29 -1.83 28.42
CA HIS A 334 -8.61 -2.25 29.77
C HIS A 334 -7.30 -2.46 30.54
N ASP A 335 -7.05 -1.60 31.51
CA ASP A 335 -5.79 -1.55 32.25
C ASP A 335 -4.59 -1.41 31.29
N LEU A 336 -3.67 -2.37 31.32
CA LEU A 336 -2.48 -2.44 30.47
C LEU A 336 -2.73 -3.15 29.11
N TYR A 337 -3.94 -3.61 28.85
CA TYR A 337 -4.26 -4.35 27.63
C TYR A 337 -5.05 -3.46 26.66
N THR A 338 -4.68 -3.51 25.40
CA THR A 338 -5.41 -2.84 24.34
C THR A 338 -5.75 -3.81 23.22
N PHE A 339 -7.00 -3.79 22.82
CA PHE A 339 -7.53 -4.51 21.68
C PHE A 339 -7.88 -3.49 20.59
N ASN A 340 -7.37 -3.68 19.37
CA ASN A 340 -7.68 -2.83 18.25
C ASN A 340 -8.18 -3.66 17.06
N LEU A 341 -9.27 -3.21 16.46
CA LEU A 341 -9.71 -3.63 15.14
C LEU A 341 -9.59 -2.44 14.22
N SER A 342 -8.91 -2.60 13.11
CA SER A 342 -8.76 -1.52 12.13
C SER A 342 -8.98 -2.03 10.71
N ALA A 343 -9.54 -1.18 9.87
CA ALA A 343 -9.68 -1.40 8.44
C ALA A 343 -9.13 -0.19 7.68
N SER A 344 -8.50 -0.43 6.56
CA SER A 344 -8.05 0.63 5.65
C SER A 344 -8.32 0.23 4.21
N SER A 345 -8.65 1.21 3.38
CA SER A 345 -8.79 1.06 1.94
C SER A 345 -8.11 2.23 1.24
N ASP A 346 -7.29 1.90 0.27
CA ASP A 346 -6.57 2.86 -0.57
C ASP A 346 -6.86 2.54 -2.03
N ASN A 347 -7.09 3.57 -2.84
CA ASN A 347 -7.23 3.44 -4.28
C ASN A 347 -6.38 4.53 -4.95
N PHE A 348 -5.53 4.12 -5.89
CA PHE A 348 -4.63 5.00 -6.64
C PHE A 348 -4.76 4.72 -8.11
N ALA A 349 -5.40 5.63 -8.83
CA ALA A 349 -5.55 5.55 -10.28
C ALA A 349 -4.30 6.12 -10.98
N TYR A 350 -4.07 5.67 -12.20
CA TYR A 350 -3.09 6.24 -13.13
C TYR A 350 -3.66 6.27 -14.54
N ARG A 351 -3.17 7.20 -15.36
CA ARG A 351 -3.50 7.30 -16.77
C ARG A 351 -2.32 7.89 -17.54
N GLY A 352 -2.01 7.32 -18.67
CA GLY A 352 -0.93 7.77 -19.54
C GLY A 352 -1.05 7.19 -20.93
N THR A 353 -0.11 7.52 -21.81
CA THR A 353 0.03 6.91 -23.13
C THR A 353 1.26 6.02 -23.13
N SER A 354 1.16 4.85 -23.73
CA SER A 354 2.28 3.91 -23.91
C SER A 354 2.40 3.49 -25.37
N SER A 355 3.53 2.90 -25.72
CA SER A 355 3.64 2.15 -26.96
C SER A 355 3.37 0.66 -26.70
N ILE A 356 2.80 -0.02 -27.68
CA ILE A 356 2.58 -1.46 -27.67
C ILE A 356 3.10 -2.05 -28.99
N VAL A 357 3.80 -3.16 -28.89
CA VAL A 357 4.10 -4.01 -30.07
C VAL A 357 3.19 -5.23 -29.98
N TYR A 358 2.19 -5.27 -30.86
CA TYR A 358 1.27 -6.41 -30.96
C TYR A 358 1.41 -7.05 -32.33
N GLN A 359 1.71 -8.35 -32.38
CA GLN A 359 1.94 -9.13 -33.61
C GLN A 359 2.90 -8.44 -34.62
N GLY A 360 3.92 -7.76 -34.14
CA GLY A 360 4.89 -7.04 -34.99
C GLY A 360 4.43 -5.67 -35.47
N VAL A 361 3.23 -5.22 -35.13
CA VAL A 361 2.75 -3.87 -35.38
C VAL A 361 3.01 -2.98 -34.16
N SER A 362 3.77 -1.92 -34.34
CA SER A 362 4.03 -0.92 -33.28
C SER A 362 2.93 0.12 -33.29
N ASN A 363 2.24 0.28 -32.19
CA ASN A 363 1.34 1.39 -31.93
C ASN A 363 1.99 2.32 -30.91
N ASP A 364 2.31 3.55 -31.31
CA ASP A 364 3.04 4.52 -30.49
C ASP A 364 2.15 5.33 -29.55
N GLU A 365 0.81 5.27 -29.71
CA GLU A 365 -0.16 5.98 -28.87
C GLU A 365 -1.25 5.05 -28.38
N VAL A 366 -0.98 4.37 -27.30
CA VAL A 366 -1.95 3.51 -26.60
C VAL A 366 -2.39 4.21 -25.34
N ASP A 367 -3.66 4.58 -25.27
CA ASP A 367 -4.25 5.11 -24.04
C ASP A 367 -4.26 4.00 -22.97
N THR A 368 -3.50 4.23 -21.91
CA THR A 368 -3.38 3.29 -20.80
C THR A 368 -3.93 3.94 -19.55
N SER A 369 -4.91 3.30 -18.94
CA SER A 369 -5.41 3.68 -17.62
C SER A 369 -5.36 2.49 -16.68
N GLY A 370 -5.33 2.76 -15.39
CA GLY A 370 -5.38 1.69 -14.41
C GLY A 370 -5.48 2.21 -13.00
N LYS A 371 -5.59 1.28 -12.08
CA LYS A 371 -5.69 1.59 -10.66
C LYS A 371 -4.97 0.54 -9.83
N PHE A 372 -4.27 0.98 -8.83
CA PHE A 372 -3.81 0.17 -7.71
C PHE A 372 -4.84 0.28 -6.60
N PHE A 373 -5.28 -0.85 -6.05
CA PHE A 373 -6.14 -0.89 -4.89
C PHE A 373 -5.51 -1.74 -3.79
N ARG A 374 -5.80 -1.36 -2.56
CA ARG A 374 -5.42 -2.13 -1.39
C ARG A 374 -6.48 -1.98 -0.31
N TRP A 375 -6.81 -3.08 0.34
CA TRP A 375 -7.51 -3.04 1.61
C TRP A 375 -6.82 -3.94 2.64
N ASN A 376 -6.99 -3.61 3.89
CA ASN A 376 -6.45 -4.35 5.01
C ASN A 376 -7.41 -4.27 6.19
N VAL A 377 -7.66 -5.42 6.81
CA VAL A 377 -8.33 -5.52 8.12
C VAL A 377 -7.34 -6.13 9.09
N SER A 378 -7.09 -5.46 10.21
CA SER A 378 -6.10 -5.86 11.19
C SER A 378 -6.74 -5.95 12.57
N LEU A 379 -6.49 -7.07 13.23
CA LEU A 379 -6.80 -7.32 14.63
C LEU A 379 -5.50 -7.27 15.42
N ARG A 380 -5.48 -6.54 16.53
CA ARG A 380 -4.29 -6.36 17.35
C ARG A 380 -4.63 -6.53 18.82
N LEU A 381 -3.93 -7.44 19.50
CA LEU A 381 -3.97 -7.58 20.96
C LEU A 381 -2.63 -7.14 21.53
N CYS A 382 -2.63 -6.14 22.36
CA CYS A 382 -1.45 -5.48 22.88
C CYS A 382 -1.41 -5.48 24.41
N LYS A 383 -0.23 -5.72 24.97
CA LYS A 383 0.06 -5.48 26.39
C LYS A 383 1.11 -4.37 26.52
N HIS A 384 0.82 -3.43 27.40
CA HIS A 384 1.72 -2.31 27.75
C HIS A 384 2.47 -2.61 29.05
N PHE A 385 3.74 -2.11 29.16
CA PHE A 385 4.63 -2.34 30.29
C PHE A 385 5.27 -1.04 30.77
#